data_30f8b742957dd2fd32af2a30ce855814
#
_entry.id   30f8b742957dd2fd32af2a30ce855814
#
_cell.length_a   1.000
_cell.length_b   1.000
_cell.length_c   1.000
_cell.angle_alpha   90.00
_cell.angle_beta   90.00
_cell.angle_gamma   90.00
#
_symmetry.space_group_name_H-M   'P 1'
#
loop_
_entity.id
_entity.type
_entity.pdbx_description
1 polymer ?
#
loop_
_entity_poly.entity_id
_entity_poly.type
_entity_poly.pdbx_seq_one_letter_code
_entity_poly.pdbx_strand_id
1 'polypeptide(L)'
;MVKIFDADLIKGHIIVTDNGKRTLIDTGCPVDINENNMQRIPGLRQHLEGARGFVDPTLDGFWGLEYFARHKVLFDYRKKAVMVADQGDDIMVVHPIAEYPLLRSIVNPRLIIPMKIAGVERKMVFDSGACIANYITESIATTGTEAGSVFDEHPDPDIGRYEVKLFNLPVEIGGETVEIPFGVQPADIDRDVQMSGAVGVIGVGLYKNFQVLVDCPNRRLVLGRY
;
A
#
# COMPACT_ATOMS: atom_id res chain seq x y z
N MET A 1 23.20 5.52 -3.32
CA MET A 1 23.20 6.37 -2.09
C MET A 1 21.90 6.16 -1.35
N VAL A 2 21.94 6.04 0.00
CA VAL A 2 20.70 5.94 0.80
C VAL A 2 20.24 7.33 1.20
N LYS A 3 18.98 7.64 0.93
CA LYS A 3 18.30 8.87 1.40
C LYS A 3 17.33 8.50 2.51
N ILE A 4 17.23 9.34 3.52
CA ILE A 4 16.27 9.21 4.63
C ILE A 4 15.38 10.44 4.61
N PHE A 5 14.07 10.21 4.63
CA PHE A 5 13.06 11.26 4.65
C PHE A 5 12.26 11.15 5.94
N ASP A 6 12.03 12.28 6.59
CA ASP A 6 10.97 12.39 7.59
C ASP A 6 9.62 12.28 6.87
N ALA A 7 8.70 11.51 7.42
CA ALA A 7 7.39 11.29 6.85
C ALA A 7 6.30 11.97 7.69
N ASP A 8 5.45 12.73 7.04
CA ASP A 8 4.17 13.15 7.60
C ASP A 8 3.16 12.02 7.41
N LEU A 9 2.45 11.68 8.49
CA LEU A 9 1.35 10.71 8.45
C LEU A 9 0.03 11.47 8.51
N ILE A 10 -0.61 11.65 7.36
CA ILE A 10 -1.88 12.38 7.24
C ILE A 10 -2.98 11.41 6.86
N LYS A 11 -3.99 11.24 7.73
CA LYS A 11 -5.08 10.28 7.56
C LYS A 11 -4.57 8.86 7.23
N GLY A 12 -3.41 8.47 7.78
CA GLY A 12 -2.78 7.17 7.52
C GLY A 12 -1.87 7.13 6.28
N HIS A 13 -1.95 8.09 5.38
CA HIS A 13 -1.08 8.19 4.21
C HIS A 13 0.33 8.67 4.60
N ILE A 14 1.32 8.16 3.87
CA ILE A 14 2.73 8.52 4.04
C ILE A 14 3.09 9.61 3.03
N ILE A 15 3.49 10.77 3.52
CA ILE A 15 3.90 11.90 2.69
C ILE A 15 5.34 12.25 3.06
N VAL A 16 6.19 12.44 2.07
CA VAL A 16 7.58 12.89 2.23
C VAL A 16 7.78 14.21 1.51
N THR A 17 8.77 14.98 1.95
CA THR A 17 9.22 16.17 1.23
C THR A 17 10.59 15.91 0.61
N ASP A 18 10.68 15.91 -0.71
CA ASP A 18 11.92 15.81 -1.48
C ASP A 18 12.13 17.05 -2.34
N ASN A 19 13.24 17.76 -2.13
CA ASN A 19 13.55 19.02 -2.85
C ASN A 19 12.43 20.07 -2.79
N GLY A 20 11.77 20.18 -1.63
CA GLY A 20 10.67 21.12 -1.41
C GLY A 20 9.32 20.69 -1.99
N LYS A 21 9.23 19.53 -2.64
CA LYS A 21 7.98 18.97 -3.17
C LYS A 21 7.39 17.94 -2.20
N ARG A 22 6.12 18.08 -1.87
CA ARG A 22 5.37 17.15 -1.02
C ARG A 22 4.78 16.03 -1.86
N THR A 23 5.20 14.82 -1.57
CA THR A 23 4.91 13.65 -2.40
C THR A 23 4.24 12.56 -1.56
N LEU A 24 3.08 12.11 -1.98
CA LEU A 24 2.39 10.96 -1.44
C LEU A 24 3.07 9.68 -1.93
N ILE A 25 3.27 8.72 -1.04
CA ILE A 25 3.81 7.40 -1.40
C ILE A 25 2.66 6.42 -1.60
N ASP A 26 2.45 5.98 -2.85
CA ASP A 26 1.29 5.18 -3.21
C ASP A 26 1.67 4.07 -4.21
N THR A 27 1.88 2.86 -3.69
CA THR A 27 2.13 1.66 -4.52
C THR A 27 0.88 1.16 -5.25
N GLY A 28 -0.30 1.68 -4.92
CA GLY A 28 -1.54 1.48 -5.67
C GLY A 28 -1.59 2.31 -6.96
N CYS A 29 -0.81 3.39 -7.06
CA CYS A 29 -0.70 4.20 -8.26
C CYS A 29 0.28 3.56 -9.26
N PRO A 30 -0.16 3.21 -10.49
CA PRO A 30 0.69 2.50 -11.46
C PRO A 30 1.85 3.32 -12.00
N VAL A 31 1.76 4.64 -11.94
CA VAL A 31 2.76 5.59 -12.47
C VAL A 31 3.06 6.68 -11.44
N ASP A 32 4.21 7.33 -11.56
CA ASP A 32 4.49 8.50 -10.75
C ASP A 32 3.60 9.68 -11.18
N ILE A 33 3.01 10.41 -10.23
CA ILE A 33 2.31 11.65 -10.54
C ILE A 33 3.28 12.82 -10.34
N ASN A 34 3.69 13.41 -11.43
CA ASN A 34 4.57 14.57 -11.50
C ASN A 34 4.20 15.43 -12.71
N GLU A 35 4.81 16.60 -12.83
CA GLU A 35 4.51 17.55 -13.90
C GLU A 35 4.63 16.93 -15.31
N ASN A 36 5.64 16.09 -15.54
CA ASN A 36 5.88 15.47 -16.85
C ASN A 36 4.78 14.43 -17.18
N ASN A 37 4.44 13.57 -16.21
CA ASN A 37 3.43 12.53 -16.44
C ASN A 37 2.01 13.12 -16.54
N MET A 38 1.70 14.17 -15.76
CA MET A 38 0.42 14.88 -15.85
C MET A 38 0.19 15.57 -17.19
N GLN A 39 1.25 15.93 -17.93
CA GLN A 39 1.13 16.48 -19.29
C GLN A 39 0.86 15.38 -20.33
N ARG A 40 1.27 14.15 -20.07
CA ARG A 40 1.25 13.04 -21.04
C ARG A 40 0.10 12.06 -20.84
N ILE A 41 -0.36 11.88 -19.61
CA ILE A 41 -1.36 10.86 -19.23
C ILE A 41 -2.63 11.57 -18.74
N PRO A 42 -3.73 11.47 -19.50
CA PRO A 42 -5.02 12.02 -19.07
C PRO A 42 -5.46 11.44 -17.72
N GLY A 43 -6.15 12.25 -16.91
CA GLY A 43 -6.70 11.82 -15.62
C GLY A 43 -5.75 11.95 -14.42
N LEU A 44 -4.41 11.94 -14.61
CA LEU A 44 -3.49 12.05 -13.47
C LEU A 44 -3.63 13.35 -12.69
N ARG A 45 -3.92 14.45 -13.38
CA ARG A 45 -4.19 15.74 -12.71
C ARG A 45 -5.43 15.65 -11.83
N GLN A 46 -6.50 15.06 -12.35
CA GLN A 46 -7.74 14.88 -11.58
C GLN A 46 -7.51 13.99 -10.35
N HIS A 47 -6.70 12.94 -10.49
CA HIS A 47 -6.32 12.06 -9.39
C HIS A 47 -5.53 12.82 -8.30
N LEU A 48 -4.57 13.66 -8.69
CA LEU A 48 -3.85 14.53 -7.76
C LEU A 48 -4.78 15.53 -7.05
N GLU A 49 -5.70 16.18 -7.78
CA GLU A 49 -6.66 17.09 -7.19
C GLU A 49 -7.63 16.37 -6.22
N GLY A 50 -8.05 15.14 -6.54
CA GLY A 50 -8.79 14.30 -5.62
C GLY A 50 -8.02 14.08 -4.31
N ALA A 51 -6.77 13.64 -4.40
CA ALA A 51 -5.92 13.44 -3.22
C ALA A 51 -5.68 14.74 -2.44
N ARG A 52 -5.52 15.87 -3.11
CA ARG A 52 -5.45 17.20 -2.46
C ARG A 52 -6.71 17.52 -1.66
N GLY A 53 -7.86 17.14 -2.18
CA GLY A 53 -9.14 17.39 -1.52
C GLY A 53 -9.33 16.58 -0.24
N PHE A 54 -8.86 15.34 -0.20
CA PHE A 54 -9.15 14.47 0.94
C PHE A 54 -7.92 14.11 1.81
N VAL A 55 -6.68 14.19 1.30
CA VAL A 55 -5.46 13.90 2.08
C VAL A 55 -4.78 15.18 2.53
N ASP A 56 -4.16 15.91 1.59
CA ASP A 56 -3.35 17.10 1.89
C ASP A 56 -3.38 18.06 0.70
N PRO A 57 -3.91 19.30 0.88
CA PRO A 57 -4.03 20.29 -0.19
C PRO A 57 -2.68 20.75 -0.78
N THR A 58 -1.57 20.44 -0.12
CA THR A 58 -0.23 20.87 -0.52
C THR A 58 0.55 19.81 -1.28
N LEU A 59 -0.08 18.69 -1.67
CA LEU A 59 0.56 17.65 -2.46
C LEU A 59 1.01 18.15 -3.83
N ASP A 60 2.25 17.85 -4.19
CA ASP A 60 2.83 18.15 -5.51
C ASP A 60 2.79 16.94 -6.45
N GLY A 61 2.66 15.73 -5.91
CA GLY A 61 2.66 14.51 -6.71
C GLY A 61 2.67 13.23 -5.90
N PHE A 62 2.92 12.10 -6.61
CA PHE A 62 2.97 10.75 -6.03
C PHE A 62 4.24 10.03 -6.47
N TRP A 63 4.84 9.26 -5.57
CA TRP A 63 5.74 8.17 -5.93
C TRP A 63 4.89 6.90 -6.12
N GLY A 64 4.68 6.55 -7.39
CA GLY A 64 3.96 5.36 -7.80
C GLY A 64 4.89 4.20 -8.17
N LEU A 65 4.36 3.18 -8.85
CA LEU A 65 5.12 1.97 -9.18
C LEU A 65 6.35 2.23 -10.06
N GLU A 66 6.40 3.32 -10.83
CA GLU A 66 7.59 3.69 -11.61
C GLU A 66 8.77 4.04 -10.68
N TYR A 67 8.50 4.72 -9.55
CA TYR A 67 9.52 5.03 -8.55
C TYR A 67 10.03 3.75 -7.89
N PHE A 68 9.11 2.91 -7.42
CA PHE A 68 9.43 1.63 -6.77
C PHE A 68 10.18 0.66 -7.70
N ALA A 69 9.93 0.70 -9.01
CA ALA A 69 10.64 -0.15 -9.97
C ALA A 69 12.15 0.11 -10.02
N ARG A 70 12.58 1.32 -9.60
CA ARG A 70 13.97 1.78 -9.65
C ARG A 70 14.66 1.82 -8.29
N HIS A 71 13.90 1.79 -7.19
CA HIS A 71 14.41 2.01 -5.85
C HIS A 71 13.97 0.90 -4.90
N LYS A 72 14.76 0.71 -3.86
CA LYS A 72 14.37 -0.01 -2.64
C LYS A 72 13.79 1.03 -1.68
N VAL A 73 12.60 0.78 -1.14
CA VAL A 73 11.92 1.70 -0.24
C VAL A 73 11.58 0.98 1.06
N LEU A 74 12.10 1.49 2.18
CA LEU A 74 11.81 0.97 3.52
C LEU A 74 10.93 1.96 4.27
N PHE A 75 9.78 1.48 4.71
CA PHE A 75 8.85 2.20 5.56
C PHE A 75 9.11 1.88 7.03
N ASP A 76 9.40 2.89 7.83
CA ASP A 76 9.40 2.82 9.28
C ASP A 76 8.27 3.73 9.81
N TYR A 77 7.07 3.14 9.90
CA TYR A 77 5.86 3.88 10.26
C TYR A 77 5.92 4.43 11.69
N ARG A 78 6.55 3.72 12.62
CA ARG A 78 6.69 4.18 14.01
C ARG A 78 7.63 5.37 14.13
N LYS A 79 8.74 5.35 13.39
CA LYS A 79 9.68 6.47 13.37
C LYS A 79 9.25 7.60 12.46
N LYS A 80 8.14 7.42 11.72
CA LYS A 80 7.71 8.34 10.66
C LYS A 80 8.86 8.63 9.69
N ALA A 81 9.49 7.59 9.20
CA ALA A 81 10.63 7.70 8.31
C ALA A 81 10.47 6.79 7.08
N VAL A 82 10.96 7.27 5.96
CA VAL A 82 11.08 6.50 4.72
C VAL A 82 12.54 6.52 4.31
N MET A 83 13.11 5.34 4.09
CA MET A 83 14.46 5.21 3.55
C MET A 83 14.36 4.76 2.09
N VAL A 84 15.11 5.40 1.24
CA VAL A 84 15.17 5.09 -0.19
C VAL A 84 16.60 4.82 -0.59
N ALA A 85 16.82 3.71 -1.28
CA ALA A 85 18.12 3.35 -1.80
C ALA A 85 18.05 3.03 -3.30
N ASP A 86 19.10 3.37 -4.01
CA ASP A 86 19.30 2.93 -5.39
C ASP A 86 19.57 1.41 -5.43
N GLN A 87 19.46 0.81 -6.60
CA GLN A 87 19.55 -0.65 -6.77
C GLN A 87 20.83 -1.27 -6.21
N GLY A 88 21.96 -0.56 -6.28
CA GLY A 88 23.27 -1.02 -5.80
C GLY A 88 23.54 -0.80 -4.32
N ASP A 89 22.68 -0.08 -3.61
CA ASP A 89 22.84 0.20 -2.20
C ASP A 89 22.01 -0.75 -1.33
N ASP A 90 22.45 -0.98 -0.09
CA ASP A 90 21.76 -1.86 0.84
C ASP A 90 21.00 -1.07 1.91
N ILE A 91 19.70 -1.36 1.99
CA ILE A 91 18.86 -1.04 3.14
C ILE A 91 18.17 -2.31 3.60
N MET A 92 18.05 -2.46 4.92
CA MET A 92 17.45 -3.67 5.51
C MET A 92 16.50 -3.27 6.63
N VAL A 93 15.48 -4.09 6.84
CA VAL A 93 14.66 -4.04 8.04
C VAL A 93 15.47 -4.50 9.24
N VAL A 94 15.17 -3.95 10.41
CA VAL A 94 15.70 -4.44 11.68
C VAL A 94 14.91 -5.71 12.04
N HIS A 95 15.59 -6.78 12.43
CA HIS A 95 14.96 -8.06 12.82
C HIS A 95 13.93 -8.59 11.78
N PRO A 96 14.38 -9.05 10.59
CA PRO A 96 13.49 -9.58 9.56
C PRO A 96 12.75 -10.82 10.09
N ILE A 97 11.43 -10.88 9.84
CA ILE A 97 10.56 -11.97 10.30
C ILE A 97 9.88 -12.71 9.14
N ALA A 98 9.66 -12.03 8.02
CA ALA A 98 9.04 -12.64 6.85
C ALA A 98 9.58 -11.99 5.58
N GLU A 99 9.73 -12.79 4.53
CA GLU A 99 10.04 -12.35 3.18
C GLU A 99 9.02 -12.96 2.22
N TYR A 100 8.45 -12.12 1.36
CA TYR A 100 7.49 -12.51 0.34
C TYR A 100 8.03 -12.21 -1.05
N PRO A 101 7.86 -13.11 -2.03
CA PRO A 101 8.15 -12.79 -3.41
C PRO A 101 7.22 -11.68 -3.90
N LEU A 102 7.77 -10.64 -4.51
CA LEU A 102 7.03 -9.56 -5.14
C LEU A 102 6.73 -9.94 -6.59
N LEU A 103 5.47 -10.21 -6.84
CA LEU A 103 4.94 -10.46 -8.18
C LEU A 103 4.39 -9.16 -8.74
N ARG A 104 4.35 -9.02 -10.05
CA ARG A 104 3.76 -7.88 -10.73
C ARG A 104 2.67 -8.37 -11.68
N SER A 105 1.47 -7.83 -11.53
CA SER A 105 0.41 -8.06 -12.51
C SER A 105 0.72 -7.32 -13.81
N ILE A 106 0.45 -7.95 -14.95
CA ILE A 106 0.68 -7.37 -16.28
C ILE A 106 -0.56 -6.61 -16.76
N VAL A 107 -1.74 -7.12 -16.46
CA VAL A 107 -3.01 -6.58 -16.97
C VAL A 107 -3.37 -5.27 -16.26
N ASN A 108 -3.25 -5.27 -14.93
CA ASN A 108 -3.45 -4.09 -14.09
C ASN A 108 -2.23 -3.97 -13.18
N PRO A 109 -1.26 -3.07 -13.47
CA PRO A 109 0.00 -3.02 -12.75
C PRO A 109 -0.22 -2.84 -11.25
N ARG A 110 0.12 -3.85 -10.47
CA ARG A 110 0.06 -3.87 -9.00
C ARG A 110 1.23 -4.69 -8.46
N LEU A 111 1.67 -4.38 -7.25
CA LEU A 111 2.57 -5.24 -6.48
C LEU A 111 1.75 -6.30 -5.78
N ILE A 112 2.06 -7.56 -6.02
CA ILE A 112 1.32 -8.70 -5.47
C ILE A 112 2.25 -9.53 -4.60
N ILE A 113 1.77 -9.89 -3.41
CA ILE A 113 2.44 -10.79 -2.48
C ILE A 113 1.54 -11.99 -2.17
N PRO A 114 2.07 -13.22 -2.12
CA PRO A 114 1.34 -14.36 -1.58
C PRO A 114 1.37 -14.30 -0.05
N MET A 115 0.21 -14.41 0.57
CA MET A 115 0.07 -14.48 2.03
C MET A 115 -0.86 -15.62 2.42
N LYS A 116 -0.60 -16.27 3.52
CA LYS A 116 -1.50 -17.31 4.04
C LYS A 116 -2.52 -16.68 4.98
N ILE A 117 -3.77 -16.61 4.53
CA ILE A 117 -4.91 -15.98 5.21
C ILE A 117 -6.00 -17.03 5.39
N ALA A 118 -6.49 -17.21 6.61
CA ALA A 118 -7.43 -18.26 6.98
C ALA A 118 -6.99 -19.65 6.50
N GLY A 119 -5.69 -19.97 6.68
CA GLY A 119 -5.08 -21.26 6.33
C GLY A 119 -4.83 -21.48 4.83
N VAL A 120 -5.19 -20.55 3.95
CA VAL A 120 -5.06 -20.69 2.48
C VAL A 120 -4.11 -19.62 1.94
N GLU A 121 -3.17 -20.01 1.07
CA GLU A 121 -2.32 -19.08 0.36
C GLU A 121 -3.17 -18.26 -0.64
N ARG A 122 -3.07 -16.93 -0.54
CA ARG A 122 -3.83 -15.97 -1.32
C ARG A 122 -2.92 -14.89 -1.88
N LYS A 123 -3.21 -14.43 -3.08
CA LYS A 123 -2.51 -13.29 -3.67
C LYS A 123 -3.17 -12.00 -3.20
N MET A 124 -2.37 -11.10 -2.62
CA MET A 124 -2.81 -9.82 -2.10
C MET A 124 -2.06 -8.69 -2.81
N VAL A 125 -2.74 -7.63 -3.18
CA VAL A 125 -2.08 -6.39 -3.60
C VAL A 125 -1.43 -5.77 -2.38
N PHE A 126 -0.18 -5.35 -2.47
CA PHE A 126 0.44 -4.46 -1.49
C PHE A 126 0.23 -3.02 -1.94
N ASP A 127 -0.49 -2.25 -1.12
CA ASP A 127 -0.90 -0.88 -1.44
C ASP A 127 -0.65 0.06 -0.25
N SER A 128 0.37 0.92 -0.39
CA SER A 128 0.67 1.93 0.64
C SER A 128 -0.33 3.09 0.66
N GLY A 129 -1.15 3.23 -0.38
CA GLY A 129 -2.27 4.17 -0.43
C GLY A 129 -3.51 3.68 0.31
N ALA A 130 -3.65 2.37 0.58
CA ALA A 130 -4.72 1.81 1.40
C ALA A 130 -4.48 2.11 2.90
N CYS A 131 -4.84 3.31 3.33
CA CYS A 131 -4.41 3.91 4.60
C CYS A 131 -5.35 3.66 5.79
N ILE A 132 -6.54 3.09 5.58
CA ILE A 132 -7.54 2.87 6.64
C ILE A 132 -7.53 1.42 7.11
N ALA A 133 -7.56 0.45 6.18
CA ALA A 133 -7.64 -0.97 6.51
C ALA A 133 -6.84 -1.84 5.52
N ASN A 134 -6.77 -3.13 5.80
CA ASN A 134 -6.56 -4.15 4.77
C ASN A 134 -7.92 -4.53 4.22
N TYR A 135 -7.98 -5.04 2.99
CA TYR A 135 -9.22 -5.40 2.33
C TYR A 135 -9.16 -6.79 1.74
N ILE A 136 -10.30 -7.47 1.69
CA ILE A 136 -10.42 -8.79 1.07
C ILE A 136 -11.83 -8.98 0.54
N THR A 137 -11.99 -9.85 -0.44
CA THR A 137 -13.29 -10.22 -1.01
C THR A 137 -14.28 -10.64 0.07
N GLU A 138 -15.53 -10.21 0.00
CA GLU A 138 -16.57 -10.44 1.02
C GLU A 138 -16.73 -11.91 1.40
N SER A 139 -16.72 -12.82 0.41
CA SER A 139 -16.85 -14.27 0.66
C SER A 139 -15.73 -14.86 1.53
N ILE A 140 -14.57 -14.20 1.56
CA ILE A 140 -13.45 -14.59 2.43
C ILE A 140 -13.57 -13.85 3.77
N ALA A 141 -13.84 -12.54 3.75
CA ALA A 141 -13.97 -11.73 4.95
C ALA A 141 -14.98 -12.32 5.93
N THR A 142 -16.17 -12.72 5.44
CA THR A 142 -17.27 -13.26 6.22
C THR A 142 -17.00 -14.65 6.85
N THR A 143 -15.88 -15.29 6.53
CA THR A 143 -15.41 -16.49 7.25
C THR A 143 -14.77 -16.15 8.59
N GLY A 144 -14.40 -14.89 8.81
CA GLY A 144 -13.82 -14.39 10.06
C GLY A 144 -14.85 -13.91 11.07
N THR A 145 -14.36 -13.36 12.17
CA THR A 145 -15.20 -12.79 13.22
C THR A 145 -15.40 -11.31 12.97
N GLU A 146 -16.65 -10.83 12.97
CA GLU A 146 -16.96 -9.41 12.80
C GLU A 146 -16.23 -8.55 13.86
N ALA A 147 -15.58 -7.47 13.40
CA ALA A 147 -14.73 -6.61 14.23
C ALA A 147 -15.17 -5.13 14.20
N GLY A 148 -16.43 -4.87 13.82
CA GLY A 148 -16.99 -3.53 13.72
C GLY A 148 -16.89 -2.93 12.33
N SER A 149 -16.90 -1.60 12.25
CA SER A 149 -16.79 -0.86 10.97
C SER A 149 -15.93 0.39 11.10
N VAL A 150 -15.43 0.85 9.97
CA VAL A 150 -14.72 2.14 9.81
C VAL A 150 -15.24 2.85 8.57
N PHE A 151 -14.97 4.15 8.46
CA PHE A 151 -15.20 4.88 7.22
C PHE A 151 -13.90 5.01 6.45
N ASP A 152 -13.97 4.73 5.15
CA ASP A 152 -12.90 4.99 4.20
C ASP A 152 -13.37 5.97 3.12
N GLU A 153 -12.45 6.54 2.37
CA GLU A 153 -12.70 7.53 1.36
C GLU A 153 -11.83 7.27 0.14
N HIS A 154 -12.45 7.12 -1.02
CA HIS A 154 -11.75 6.90 -2.28
C HIS A 154 -11.57 8.22 -3.02
N PRO A 155 -10.41 8.45 -3.70
CA PRO A 155 -10.17 9.68 -4.46
C PRO A 155 -11.10 9.88 -5.65
N ASP A 156 -11.73 8.81 -6.15
CA ASP A 156 -12.76 8.89 -7.17
C ASP A 156 -14.05 9.39 -6.53
N PRO A 157 -14.58 10.57 -6.95
CA PRO A 157 -15.80 11.15 -6.37
C PRO A 157 -17.05 10.30 -6.58
N ASP A 158 -17.07 9.42 -7.58
CA ASP A 158 -18.20 8.51 -7.82
C ASP A 158 -18.28 7.40 -6.76
N ILE A 159 -17.16 7.10 -6.10
CA ILE A 159 -17.08 6.18 -4.97
C ILE A 159 -17.19 6.96 -3.66
N GLY A 160 -16.38 8.02 -3.49
CA GLY A 160 -16.39 8.91 -2.36
C GLY A 160 -16.17 8.21 -1.01
N ARG A 161 -16.91 8.64 0.00
CA ARG A 161 -16.84 8.09 1.37
C ARG A 161 -17.84 6.95 1.53
N TYR A 162 -17.35 5.81 2.08
CA TYR A 162 -18.15 4.62 2.31
C TYR A 162 -17.82 3.96 3.66
N GLU A 163 -18.77 3.19 4.20
CA GLU A 163 -18.57 2.39 5.40
C GLU A 163 -17.97 1.04 5.03
N VAL A 164 -16.96 0.63 5.79
CA VAL A 164 -16.24 -0.63 5.62
C VAL A 164 -16.52 -1.52 6.83
N LYS A 165 -17.20 -2.65 6.65
CA LYS A 165 -17.32 -3.67 7.68
C LYS A 165 -16.00 -4.43 7.81
N LEU A 166 -15.55 -4.63 9.05
CA LEU A 166 -14.29 -5.30 9.37
C LEU A 166 -14.54 -6.70 9.91
N PHE A 167 -13.67 -7.64 9.53
CA PHE A 167 -13.65 -9.02 9.99
C PHE A 167 -12.22 -9.42 10.36
N ASN A 168 -12.01 -9.99 11.54
CA ASN A 168 -10.72 -10.54 11.94
C ASN A 168 -10.50 -11.89 11.26
N LEU A 169 -9.36 -12.02 10.59
CA LEU A 169 -8.93 -13.25 9.95
C LEU A 169 -7.53 -13.64 10.45
N PRO A 170 -7.26 -14.93 10.65
CA PRO A 170 -5.94 -15.42 10.99
C PRO A 170 -5.00 -15.31 9.77
N VAL A 171 -3.86 -14.67 9.96
CA VAL A 171 -2.80 -14.45 8.96
C VAL A 171 -1.49 -15.03 9.47
N GLU A 172 -0.80 -15.82 8.64
CA GLU A 172 0.53 -16.33 8.99
C GLU A 172 1.61 -15.34 8.55
N ILE A 173 2.41 -14.87 9.50
CA ILE A 173 3.53 -13.93 9.29
C ILE A 173 4.74 -14.46 10.07
N GLY A 174 5.82 -14.79 9.37
CA GLY A 174 7.06 -15.26 10.03
C GLY A 174 6.90 -16.53 10.86
N GLY A 175 5.97 -17.42 10.48
CA GLY A 175 5.67 -18.65 11.21
C GLY A 175 4.71 -18.48 12.40
N GLU A 176 4.27 -17.27 12.69
CA GLU A 176 3.27 -16.98 13.71
C GLU A 176 1.91 -16.68 13.07
N THR A 177 0.83 -17.10 13.70
CA THR A 177 -0.54 -16.74 13.29
C THR A 177 -1.01 -15.55 14.12
N VAL A 178 -1.43 -14.48 13.45
CA VAL A 178 -1.94 -13.26 14.06
C VAL A 178 -3.32 -12.93 13.50
N GLU A 179 -4.23 -12.44 14.35
CA GLU A 179 -5.53 -11.94 13.92
C GLU A 179 -5.38 -10.53 13.35
N ILE A 180 -5.79 -10.35 12.10
CA ILE A 180 -5.71 -9.06 11.40
C ILE A 180 -7.10 -8.69 10.88
N PRO A 181 -7.57 -7.44 11.11
CA PRO A 181 -8.82 -6.98 10.55
C PRO A 181 -8.71 -6.72 9.04
N PHE A 182 -9.67 -7.25 8.29
CA PHE A 182 -9.88 -7.00 6.87
C PHE A 182 -11.25 -6.40 6.64
N GLY A 183 -11.30 -5.38 5.80
CA GLY A 183 -12.52 -4.77 5.32
C GLY A 183 -13.07 -5.42 4.06
N VAL A 184 -14.34 -5.15 3.77
CA VAL A 184 -14.96 -5.46 2.49
C VAL A 184 -15.01 -4.20 1.67
N GLN A 185 -14.41 -4.21 0.48
CA GLN A 185 -14.41 -3.08 -0.44
C GLN A 185 -15.72 -2.97 -1.21
N PRO A 186 -16.07 -1.77 -1.72
CA PRO A 186 -17.09 -1.62 -2.75
C PRO A 186 -16.83 -2.52 -3.96
N ALA A 187 -17.90 -3.03 -4.58
CA ALA A 187 -17.81 -4.04 -5.63
C ALA A 187 -16.93 -3.63 -6.83
N ASP A 188 -16.90 -2.34 -7.16
CA ASP A 188 -16.10 -1.85 -8.29
C ASP A 188 -14.61 -1.86 -7.97
N ILE A 189 -14.22 -1.51 -6.74
CA ILE A 189 -12.83 -1.59 -6.28
C ILE A 189 -12.41 -3.07 -6.18
N ASP A 190 -13.25 -3.92 -5.60
CA ASP A 190 -12.97 -5.36 -5.48
C ASP A 190 -12.78 -6.00 -6.87
N ARG A 191 -13.60 -5.63 -7.86
CA ARG A 191 -13.43 -6.08 -9.24
C ARG A 191 -12.08 -5.65 -9.83
N ASP A 192 -11.64 -4.41 -9.62
CA ASP A 192 -10.34 -3.91 -10.09
C ASP A 192 -9.17 -4.70 -9.46
N VAL A 193 -9.26 -5.00 -8.17
CA VAL A 193 -8.30 -5.86 -7.48
C VAL A 193 -8.27 -7.27 -8.07
N GLN A 194 -9.44 -7.88 -8.31
CA GLN A 194 -9.54 -9.22 -8.90
C GLN A 194 -8.98 -9.26 -10.33
N MET A 195 -9.11 -8.21 -11.12
CA MET A 195 -8.48 -8.11 -12.45
C MET A 195 -6.96 -8.17 -12.39
N SER A 196 -6.34 -7.80 -11.27
CA SER A 196 -4.90 -7.98 -11.06
C SER A 196 -4.50 -9.43 -10.72
N GLY A 197 -5.48 -10.32 -10.49
CA GLY A 197 -5.31 -11.70 -10.05
C GLY A 197 -5.14 -11.86 -8.53
N ALA A 198 -5.47 -10.81 -7.75
CA ALA A 198 -5.48 -10.82 -6.30
C ALA A 198 -6.90 -10.96 -5.74
N VAL A 199 -7.03 -11.28 -4.45
CA VAL A 199 -8.31 -11.39 -3.75
C VAL A 199 -8.49 -10.31 -2.68
N GLY A 200 -7.54 -9.38 -2.57
CA GLY A 200 -7.61 -8.31 -1.60
C GLY A 200 -6.39 -7.40 -1.62
N VAL A 201 -6.34 -6.47 -0.67
CA VAL A 201 -5.32 -5.43 -0.54
C VAL A 201 -4.73 -5.47 0.87
N ILE A 202 -3.42 -5.45 0.96
CA ILE A 202 -2.68 -5.23 2.21
C ILE A 202 -2.24 -3.77 2.26
N GLY A 203 -2.73 -3.06 3.26
CA GLY A 203 -2.49 -1.66 3.49
C GLY A 203 -1.91 -1.36 4.87
N VAL A 204 -2.23 -0.19 5.40
CA VAL A 204 -1.75 0.30 6.70
C VAL A 204 -2.03 -0.66 7.86
N GLY A 205 -3.10 -1.41 7.77
CA GLY A 205 -3.43 -2.43 8.78
C GLY A 205 -2.30 -3.42 9.05
N LEU A 206 -1.44 -3.67 8.05
CA LEU A 206 -0.23 -4.47 8.21
C LEU A 206 1.00 -3.60 8.51
N TYR A 207 1.35 -2.67 7.63
CA TYR A 207 2.66 -2.01 7.70
C TYR A 207 2.83 -1.03 8.87
N LYS A 208 1.75 -0.59 9.52
CA LYS A 208 1.86 0.17 10.79
C LYS A 208 2.46 -0.66 11.95
N ASN A 209 2.43 -1.99 11.84
CA ASN A 209 2.90 -2.91 12.88
C ASN A 209 4.32 -3.43 12.60
N PHE A 210 4.84 -3.22 11.40
CA PHE A 210 6.14 -3.74 10.94
C PHE A 210 6.91 -2.68 10.19
N GLN A 211 8.25 -2.78 10.23
CA GLN A 211 9.05 -2.19 9.18
C GLN A 211 8.80 -2.95 7.88
N VAL A 212 8.61 -2.26 6.76
CA VAL A 212 8.34 -2.87 5.47
C VAL A 212 9.35 -2.40 4.44
N LEU A 213 10.15 -3.32 3.93
CA LEU A 213 11.03 -3.07 2.79
C LEU A 213 10.36 -3.58 1.51
N VAL A 214 10.07 -2.67 0.59
CA VAL A 214 9.67 -2.97 -0.77
C VAL A 214 10.90 -2.90 -1.66
N ASP A 215 11.42 -4.05 -2.05
CA ASP A 215 12.62 -4.20 -2.87
C ASP A 215 12.21 -4.73 -4.26
N CYS A 216 11.60 -3.86 -5.06
CA CYS A 216 11.15 -4.21 -6.41
C CYS A 216 12.30 -4.65 -7.33
N PRO A 217 13.50 -4.03 -7.30
CA PRO A 217 14.64 -4.53 -8.06
C PRO A 217 14.98 -6.00 -7.82
N ASN A 218 14.87 -6.46 -6.57
CA ASN A 218 15.14 -7.85 -6.20
C ASN A 218 13.86 -8.70 -6.06
N ARG A 219 12.70 -8.14 -6.43
CA ARG A 219 11.38 -8.81 -6.41
C ARG A 219 11.01 -9.41 -5.06
N ARG A 220 11.19 -8.66 -3.98
CA ARG A 220 10.83 -9.11 -2.63
C ARG A 220 10.24 -7.98 -1.79
N LEU A 221 9.39 -8.37 -0.86
CA LEU A 221 8.90 -7.55 0.23
C LEU A 221 9.34 -8.20 1.54
N VAL A 222 9.98 -7.44 2.42
CA VAL A 222 10.49 -7.96 3.69
C VAL A 222 9.81 -7.24 4.84
N LEU A 223 9.29 -8.00 5.79
CA LEU A 223 8.75 -7.48 7.05
C LEU A 223 9.79 -7.63 8.16
N GLY A 224 9.95 -6.58 8.95
CA GLY A 224 10.78 -6.58 10.16
C GLY A 224 10.00 -6.16 11.39
N ARG A 225 10.38 -6.69 12.55
CA ARG A 225 9.85 -6.20 13.84
C ARG A 225 10.44 -4.83 14.15
N TYR A 226 9.68 -4.02 14.89
CA TYR A 226 10.16 -2.76 15.44
C TYR A 226 11.05 -2.99 16.67
#